data_48331b483bda8cb2257bf3b50e751683
#
_entry.id   48331b483bda8cb2257bf3b50e751683
#
_cell.length_a   1.000
_cell.length_b   1.000
_cell.length_c   1.000
_cell.angle_alpha   90.00
_cell.angle_beta   90.00
_cell.angle_gamma   90.00
#
_symmetry.space_group_name_H-M   'P 1'
#
loop_
_entity.id
_entity.type
_entity.pdbx_description
1 polymer ?
#
loop_
_entity_poly.entity_id
_entity_poly.type
_entity_poly.pdbx_seq_one_letter_code
_entity_poly.pdbx_strand_id
1 'polypeptide(L)'
;IGMGGSAGGLLMGAVVNKAPDLFLGMIMAVPFVDSLTTNLDHSLPLTIGEFDEFGNAKDNKDHFDYIYSYAPYNNIKKMDYPNILITTSLSDNRVLFDEPAKFTAKLRDYKTDNNLLLLKTEMNAGHGGKSGRDGAIEEIAFDYAFILKIAGKI
;
A
#
# COMPACT_ATOMS: atom_id res chain seq x y z
N ILE A 1 -14.90 0.91 -5.19
CA ILE A 1 -13.64 1.49 -4.73
C ILE A 1 -13.22 0.78 -3.45
N GLY A 2 -12.00 0.28 -3.39
CA GLY A 2 -11.37 -0.18 -2.16
C GLY A 2 -10.54 0.94 -1.53
N MET A 3 -10.58 1.07 -0.20
CA MET A 3 -9.76 2.03 0.54
C MET A 3 -9.17 1.38 1.78
N GLY A 4 -7.89 1.58 2.03
CA GLY A 4 -7.24 1.08 3.23
C GLY A 4 -5.88 1.73 3.48
N GLY A 5 -5.52 1.90 4.75
CA GLY A 5 -4.25 2.49 5.15
C GLY A 5 -3.44 1.57 6.05
N SER A 6 -2.10 1.72 6.05
CA SER A 6 -1.20 0.92 6.90
C SER A 6 -1.41 -0.60 6.70
N ALA A 7 -1.76 -1.36 7.74
CA ALA A 7 -2.17 -2.75 7.63
C ALA A 7 -3.42 -2.95 6.74
N GLY A 8 -4.36 -1.97 6.72
CA GLY A 8 -5.46 -1.95 5.74
C GLY A 8 -4.98 -1.75 4.31
N GLY A 9 -3.84 -1.11 4.11
CA GLY A 9 -3.15 -1.02 2.83
C GLY A 9 -2.56 -2.36 2.38
N LEU A 10 -2.07 -3.19 3.31
CA LEU A 10 -1.69 -4.57 3.04
C LEU A 10 -2.89 -5.36 2.51
N LEU A 11 -4.06 -5.24 3.19
CA LEU A 11 -5.29 -5.88 2.72
C LEU A 11 -5.64 -5.42 1.29
N MET A 12 -5.59 -4.12 1.01
CA MET A 12 -5.86 -3.59 -0.34
C MET A 12 -4.89 -4.14 -1.38
N GLY A 13 -3.59 -4.20 -1.08
CA GLY A 13 -2.60 -4.77 -1.96
C GLY A 13 -2.79 -6.27 -2.22
N ALA A 14 -3.16 -7.03 -1.18
CA ALA A 14 -3.43 -8.46 -1.31
C ALA A 14 -4.69 -8.73 -2.15
N VAL A 15 -5.79 -8.01 -1.91
CA VAL A 15 -7.04 -8.24 -2.66
C VAL A 15 -6.95 -7.76 -4.11
N VAL A 16 -6.23 -6.66 -4.39
CA VAL A 16 -6.04 -6.20 -5.77
C VAL A 16 -5.21 -7.16 -6.62
N ASN A 17 -4.25 -7.87 -6.01
CA ASN A 17 -3.50 -8.94 -6.68
C ASN A 17 -4.33 -10.21 -6.92
N LYS A 18 -5.37 -10.45 -6.12
CA LYS A 18 -6.22 -11.64 -6.20
C LYS A 18 -7.45 -11.46 -7.09
N ALA A 19 -8.05 -10.27 -7.07
CA ALA A 19 -9.32 -10.00 -7.74
C ALA A 19 -9.39 -8.54 -8.23
N PRO A 20 -8.49 -8.12 -9.15
CA PRO A 20 -8.40 -6.74 -9.62
C PRO A 20 -9.67 -6.24 -10.31
N ASP A 21 -10.38 -7.13 -10.98
CA ASP A 21 -11.61 -6.88 -11.75
C ASP A 21 -12.83 -6.52 -10.89
N LEU A 22 -12.78 -6.76 -9.59
CA LEU A 22 -13.85 -6.39 -8.66
C LEU A 22 -13.85 -4.88 -8.31
N PHE A 23 -12.82 -4.14 -8.71
CA PHE A 23 -12.63 -2.76 -8.29
C PHE A 23 -12.50 -1.81 -9.48
N LEU A 24 -13.24 -0.70 -9.45
CA LEU A 24 -13.02 0.43 -10.35
C LEU A 24 -11.71 1.16 -10.00
N GLY A 25 -11.40 1.21 -8.71
CA GLY A 25 -10.19 1.83 -8.22
C GLY A 25 -9.86 1.45 -6.78
N MET A 26 -8.63 1.73 -6.39
CA MET A 26 -8.07 1.43 -5.09
C MET A 26 -7.32 2.63 -4.54
N ILE A 27 -7.55 2.98 -3.28
CA ILE A 27 -6.79 3.99 -2.54
C ILE A 27 -6.04 3.29 -1.41
N MET A 28 -4.72 3.39 -1.44
CA MET A 28 -3.82 2.78 -0.48
C MET A 28 -3.01 3.89 0.23
N ALA A 29 -3.36 4.20 1.47
CA ALA A 29 -2.68 5.23 2.27
C ALA A 29 -1.58 4.59 3.13
N VAL A 30 -0.35 5.08 3.00
CA VAL A 30 0.82 4.58 3.75
C VAL A 30 0.84 3.04 3.85
N PRO A 31 0.68 2.31 2.72
CA PRO A 31 0.29 0.91 2.75
C PRO A 31 1.48 -0.01 3.10
N PHE A 32 1.23 -0.97 3.99
CA PHE A 32 2.18 -2.02 4.38
C PHE A 32 2.25 -3.11 3.30
N VAL A 33 2.93 -2.82 2.20
CA VAL A 33 2.88 -3.65 0.97
C VAL A 33 4.10 -4.52 0.72
N ASP A 34 5.22 -4.27 1.39
CA ASP A 34 6.41 -5.16 1.38
C ASP A 34 6.56 -5.91 2.72
N SER A 35 5.44 -6.44 3.20
CA SER A 35 5.29 -7.03 4.53
C SER A 35 6.26 -8.17 4.81
N LEU A 36 6.65 -8.95 3.79
CA LEU A 36 7.61 -10.02 3.99
C LEU A 36 9.02 -9.48 4.26
N THR A 37 9.52 -8.54 3.46
CA THR A 37 10.85 -7.96 3.64
C THR A 37 10.95 -7.26 5.00
N THR A 38 9.91 -6.49 5.36
CA THR A 38 9.83 -5.80 6.66
C THR A 38 9.81 -6.80 7.82
N ASN A 39 9.06 -7.90 7.71
CA ASN A 39 9.00 -8.93 8.76
C ASN A 39 10.35 -9.66 8.95
N LEU A 40 11.19 -9.72 7.91
CA LEU A 40 12.54 -10.30 8.01
C LEU A 40 13.56 -9.36 8.67
N ASP A 41 13.26 -8.06 8.78
CA ASP A 41 14.15 -7.06 9.38
C ASP A 41 13.74 -6.72 10.82
N HIS A 42 14.36 -7.41 11.76
CA HIS A 42 14.11 -7.22 13.20
C HIS A 42 14.65 -5.89 13.76
N SER A 43 15.37 -5.11 12.97
CA SER A 43 15.84 -3.78 13.39
C SER A 43 14.78 -2.69 13.26
N LEU A 44 13.69 -2.96 12.51
CA LEU A 44 12.60 -2.02 12.32
C LEU A 44 11.70 -1.93 13.57
N PRO A 45 11.20 -0.73 13.90
CA PRO A 45 10.57 -0.47 15.20
C PRO A 45 9.36 -1.34 15.54
N LEU A 46 8.56 -1.73 14.55
CA LEU A 46 7.31 -2.47 14.77
C LEU A 46 7.46 -3.98 14.61
N THR A 47 8.46 -4.45 13.85
CA THR A 47 8.55 -5.85 13.40
C THR A 47 8.41 -6.86 14.53
N ILE A 48 9.20 -6.75 15.60
CA ILE A 48 9.16 -7.71 16.70
C ILE A 48 7.83 -7.63 17.46
N GLY A 49 7.30 -6.41 17.65
CA GLY A 49 6.04 -6.19 18.37
C GLY A 49 4.80 -6.72 17.63
N GLU A 50 4.92 -6.98 16.34
CA GLU A 50 3.83 -7.43 15.47
C GLU A 50 3.87 -8.94 15.16
N PHE A 51 4.80 -9.71 15.77
CA PHE A 51 4.89 -11.15 15.53
C PHE A 51 3.65 -11.94 15.94
N ASP A 52 2.94 -11.48 16.96
CA ASP A 52 1.71 -12.14 17.40
C ASP A 52 0.57 -11.97 16.37
N GLU A 53 0.62 -10.90 15.56
CA GLU A 53 -0.38 -10.61 14.52
C GLU A 53 0.00 -11.21 13.17
N PHE A 54 1.24 -10.99 12.69
CA PHE A 54 1.66 -11.39 11.35
C PHE A 54 2.51 -12.68 11.33
N GLY A 55 3.08 -13.08 12.46
CA GLY A 55 4.05 -14.16 12.54
C GLY A 55 5.49 -13.68 12.44
N ASN A 56 6.45 -14.59 12.65
CA ASN A 56 7.89 -14.36 12.56
C ASN A 56 8.46 -15.16 11.39
N ALA A 57 8.56 -14.53 10.22
CA ALA A 57 9.05 -15.17 9.00
C ALA A 57 10.53 -15.50 9.03
N LYS A 58 11.33 -14.82 9.87
CA LYS A 58 12.78 -15.03 9.95
C LYS A 58 13.13 -16.32 10.63
N ASP A 59 12.41 -16.69 11.67
CA ASP A 59 12.74 -17.82 12.52
C ASP A 59 11.78 -19.02 12.33
N ASN A 60 10.69 -18.83 11.55
CA ASN A 60 9.69 -19.85 11.31
C ASN A 60 9.31 -19.93 9.83
N LYS A 61 9.64 -21.06 9.21
CA LYS A 61 9.37 -21.29 7.78
C LYS A 61 7.88 -21.28 7.43
N ASP A 62 7.02 -21.80 8.29
CA ASP A 62 5.57 -21.83 8.04
C ASP A 62 4.99 -20.41 8.05
N HIS A 63 5.49 -19.53 8.93
CA HIS A 63 5.15 -18.12 8.94
C HIS A 63 5.67 -17.42 7.69
N PHE A 64 6.90 -17.72 7.25
CA PHE A 64 7.45 -17.19 6.00
C PHE A 64 6.57 -17.57 4.80
N ASP A 65 6.27 -18.85 4.63
CA ASP A 65 5.47 -19.34 3.51
C ASP A 65 4.07 -18.73 3.52
N TYR A 66 3.46 -18.59 4.70
CA TYR A 66 2.15 -17.96 4.85
C TYR A 66 2.16 -16.48 4.47
N ILE A 67 3.11 -15.70 5.01
CA ILE A 67 3.24 -14.27 4.67
C ILE A 67 3.54 -14.11 3.18
N TYR A 68 4.47 -14.90 2.62
CA TYR A 68 4.80 -14.88 1.20
C TYR A 68 3.57 -15.11 0.32
N SER A 69 2.64 -15.96 0.74
CA SER A 69 1.45 -16.31 -0.03
C SER A 69 0.50 -15.13 -0.29
N TYR A 70 0.54 -14.08 0.54
CA TYR A 70 -0.32 -12.91 0.39
C TYR A 70 0.43 -11.57 0.32
N ALA A 71 1.72 -11.53 0.65
CA ALA A 71 2.51 -10.29 0.66
C ALA A 71 2.36 -9.52 -0.66
N PRO A 72 1.83 -8.29 -0.65
CA PRO A 72 1.43 -7.61 -1.88
C PRO A 72 2.56 -7.45 -2.89
N TYR A 73 3.73 -6.98 -2.44
CA TYR A 73 4.89 -6.78 -3.31
C TYR A 73 5.36 -8.07 -4.01
N ASN A 74 5.33 -9.19 -3.29
CA ASN A 74 5.79 -10.48 -3.80
C ASN A 74 4.80 -11.09 -4.81
N ASN A 75 3.52 -10.73 -4.71
CA ASN A 75 2.43 -11.31 -5.49
C ASN A 75 1.93 -10.43 -6.65
N ILE A 76 2.66 -9.37 -7.02
CA ILE A 76 2.38 -8.61 -8.25
C ILE A 76 2.60 -9.50 -9.47
N LYS A 77 1.63 -9.51 -10.40
CA LYS A 77 1.62 -10.32 -11.63
C LYS A 77 1.48 -9.44 -12.86
N LYS A 78 1.85 -9.99 -14.03
CA LYS A 78 1.52 -9.38 -15.32
C LYS A 78 0.04 -9.57 -15.59
N MET A 79 -0.76 -8.55 -15.34
CA MET A 79 -2.21 -8.54 -15.55
C MET A 79 -2.74 -7.09 -15.53
N ASP A 80 -4.00 -6.93 -15.85
CA ASP A 80 -4.69 -5.66 -15.73
C ASP A 80 -5.03 -5.37 -14.27
N TYR A 81 -4.73 -4.14 -13.84
CA TYR A 81 -5.05 -3.61 -12.51
C TYR A 81 -6.09 -2.49 -12.62
N PRO A 82 -6.91 -2.26 -11.58
CA PRO A 82 -7.81 -1.10 -11.56
C PRO A 82 -7.01 0.20 -11.46
N ASN A 83 -7.70 1.34 -11.45
CA ASN A 83 -7.06 2.61 -11.13
C ASN A 83 -6.55 2.58 -9.68
N ILE A 84 -5.30 2.96 -9.45
CA ILE A 84 -4.69 2.90 -8.10
C ILE A 84 -4.08 4.25 -7.74
N LEU A 85 -4.46 4.75 -6.56
CA LEU A 85 -3.82 5.86 -5.88
C LEU A 85 -3.10 5.32 -4.64
N ILE A 86 -1.81 5.58 -4.56
CA ILE A 86 -0.97 5.26 -3.41
C ILE A 86 -0.48 6.57 -2.80
N THR A 87 -0.65 6.74 -1.50
CA THR A 87 -0.08 7.88 -0.77
C THR A 87 0.95 7.39 0.23
N THR A 88 2.02 8.15 0.42
CA THR A 88 3.06 7.86 1.40
C THR A 88 3.66 9.14 1.95
N SER A 89 4.47 9.06 2.99
CA SER A 89 5.12 10.20 3.63
C SER A 89 6.61 9.92 3.83
N LEU A 90 7.47 10.88 3.50
CA LEU A 90 8.92 10.71 3.57
C LEU A 90 9.42 10.38 4.98
N SER A 91 8.80 10.99 6.00
CA SER A 91 9.17 10.79 7.41
C SER A 91 8.29 9.76 8.13
N ASP A 92 7.69 8.84 7.38
CA ASP A 92 6.94 7.72 7.96
C ASP A 92 7.92 6.75 8.65
N ASN A 93 7.74 6.55 9.95
CA ASN A 93 8.57 5.69 10.78
C ASN A 93 7.88 4.37 11.17
N ARG A 94 6.69 4.09 10.62
CA ARG A 94 5.96 2.83 10.83
C ARG A 94 5.99 1.97 9.58
N VAL A 95 5.58 2.54 8.45
CA VAL A 95 5.69 1.93 7.13
C VAL A 95 6.61 2.83 6.32
N LEU A 96 7.84 2.40 6.11
CA LEU A 96 8.85 3.21 5.44
C LEU A 96 8.40 3.54 4.01
N PHE A 97 8.66 4.77 3.58
CA PHE A 97 8.22 5.28 2.27
C PHE A 97 8.71 4.45 1.07
N ASP A 98 9.77 3.69 1.26
CA ASP A 98 10.33 2.83 0.21
C ASP A 98 9.42 1.64 -0.13
N GLU A 99 8.60 1.14 0.82
CA GLU A 99 7.65 0.07 0.55
C GLU A 99 6.62 0.46 -0.53
N PRO A 100 5.81 1.52 -0.36
CA PRO A 100 4.90 1.97 -1.40
C PRO A 100 5.62 2.44 -2.67
N ALA A 101 6.83 2.99 -2.57
CA ALA A 101 7.61 3.39 -3.73
C ALA A 101 8.04 2.17 -4.57
N LYS A 102 8.60 1.14 -3.95
CA LYS A 102 8.97 -0.13 -4.61
C LYS A 102 7.76 -0.83 -5.22
N PHE A 103 6.66 -0.89 -4.45
CA PHE A 103 5.41 -1.49 -4.91
C PHE A 103 4.88 -0.79 -6.16
N THR A 104 4.85 0.54 -6.15
CA THR A 104 4.43 1.35 -7.30
C THR A 104 5.34 1.13 -8.51
N ALA A 105 6.65 1.11 -8.31
CA ALA A 105 7.61 0.88 -9.39
C ALA A 105 7.41 -0.50 -10.04
N LYS A 106 7.26 -1.55 -9.24
CA LYS A 106 7.00 -2.90 -9.74
C LYS A 106 5.64 -3.01 -10.45
N LEU A 107 4.59 -2.37 -9.92
CA LEU A 107 3.29 -2.33 -10.60
C LEU A 107 3.39 -1.66 -11.97
N ARG A 108 4.14 -0.56 -12.12
CA ARG A 108 4.34 0.12 -13.41
C ARG A 108 4.99 -0.76 -14.46
N ASP A 109 5.88 -1.65 -14.04
CA ASP A 109 6.56 -2.60 -14.92
C ASP A 109 5.67 -3.82 -15.28
N TYR A 110 4.77 -4.20 -14.39
CA TYR A 110 3.99 -5.43 -14.53
C TYR A 110 2.57 -5.23 -15.07
N LYS A 111 1.93 -4.08 -14.82
CA LYS A 111 0.55 -3.85 -15.29
C LYS A 111 0.46 -3.83 -16.82
N THR A 112 -0.61 -4.40 -17.35
CA THR A 112 -0.84 -4.53 -18.81
C THR A 112 -1.92 -3.60 -19.32
N ASP A 113 -2.61 -2.89 -18.46
CA ASP A 113 -3.68 -1.92 -18.71
C ASP A 113 -3.17 -0.48 -18.84
N ASN A 114 -4.08 0.45 -19.16
CA ASN A 114 -3.83 1.91 -19.21
C ASN A 114 -4.48 2.69 -18.05
N ASN A 115 -4.94 1.99 -17.00
CA ASN A 115 -5.54 2.63 -15.84
C ASN A 115 -4.53 3.49 -15.07
N LEU A 116 -5.03 4.48 -14.34
CA LEU A 116 -4.18 5.38 -13.56
C LEU A 116 -3.45 4.60 -12.46
N LEU A 117 -2.15 4.86 -12.35
CA LEU A 117 -1.32 4.42 -11.22
C LEU A 117 -0.53 5.62 -10.70
N LEU A 118 -0.98 6.16 -9.59
CA LEU A 118 -0.45 7.39 -9.00
C LEU A 118 0.23 7.08 -7.68
N LEU A 119 1.40 7.68 -7.47
CA LEU A 119 2.09 7.74 -6.17
C LEU A 119 2.22 9.21 -5.76
N LYS A 120 1.66 9.55 -4.60
CA LYS A 120 1.81 10.85 -3.97
C LYS A 120 2.63 10.71 -2.69
N THR A 121 3.74 11.43 -2.60
CA THR A 121 4.60 11.45 -1.41
C THR A 121 4.51 12.79 -0.72
N GLU A 122 4.09 12.80 0.56
CA GLU A 122 4.12 13.97 1.41
C GLU A 122 5.53 14.14 2.00
N MET A 123 6.20 15.24 1.65
CA MET A 123 7.61 15.44 1.99
C MET A 123 7.83 15.84 3.45
N ASN A 124 6.81 16.42 4.10
CA ASN A 124 6.88 16.97 5.46
C ASN A 124 5.87 16.33 6.42
N ALA A 125 5.51 15.06 6.18
CA ALA A 125 4.56 14.33 7.00
C ALA A 125 5.14 12.98 7.43
N GLY A 126 4.56 12.40 8.48
CA GLY A 126 4.80 11.04 8.95
C GLY A 126 3.62 10.13 8.63
N HIS A 127 3.49 9.01 9.38
CA HIS A 127 2.46 7.98 9.15
C HIS A 127 1.01 8.50 9.21
N GLY A 128 0.75 9.53 9.99
CA GLY A 128 -0.57 10.14 10.14
C GLY A 128 -0.95 11.18 9.06
N GLY A 129 -0.09 11.38 8.05
CA GLY A 129 -0.32 12.38 7.01
C GLY A 129 -0.03 13.83 7.48
N LYS A 130 -0.62 14.80 6.79
CA LYS A 130 -0.43 16.22 7.09
C LYS A 130 -1.03 16.59 8.45
N SER A 131 -0.30 17.43 9.18
CA SER A 131 -0.78 17.95 10.47
C SER A 131 -1.83 19.04 10.28
N GLY A 132 -2.77 19.11 11.23
CA GLY A 132 -3.79 20.13 11.30
C GLY A 132 -5.03 19.85 10.45
N ARG A 133 -6.10 20.61 10.75
CA ARG A 133 -7.42 20.41 10.13
C ARG A 133 -7.38 20.62 8.62
N ASP A 134 -6.73 21.67 8.17
CA ASP A 134 -6.70 22.02 6.74
C ASP A 134 -5.91 20.98 5.95
N GLY A 135 -4.78 20.49 6.50
CA GLY A 135 -4.01 19.39 5.90
C GLY A 135 -4.83 18.11 5.75
N ALA A 136 -5.57 17.72 6.77
CA ALA A 136 -6.45 16.55 6.70
C ALA A 136 -7.59 16.72 5.68
N ILE A 137 -8.16 17.94 5.56
CA ILE A 137 -9.19 18.24 4.56
C ILE A 137 -8.60 18.14 3.14
N GLU A 138 -7.39 18.65 2.91
CA GLU A 138 -6.72 18.55 1.61
C GLU A 138 -6.47 17.10 1.20
N GLU A 139 -6.06 16.23 2.13
CA GLU A 139 -5.85 14.81 1.84
C GLU A 139 -7.16 14.12 1.46
N ILE A 140 -8.22 14.33 2.23
CA ILE A 140 -9.56 13.81 1.93
C ILE A 140 -10.06 14.34 0.57
N ALA A 141 -9.87 15.63 0.29
CA ALA A 141 -10.27 16.22 -0.99
C ALA A 141 -9.52 15.60 -2.17
N PHE A 142 -8.24 15.27 -1.97
CA PHE A 142 -7.43 14.60 -2.98
C PHE A 142 -7.95 13.19 -3.30
N ASP A 143 -8.29 12.42 -2.27
CA ASP A 143 -8.88 11.09 -2.43
C ASP A 143 -10.22 11.14 -3.17
N TYR A 144 -11.10 12.08 -2.80
CA TYR A 144 -12.36 12.30 -3.51
C TYR A 144 -12.15 12.75 -4.95
N ALA A 145 -11.18 13.62 -5.23
CA ALA A 145 -10.87 14.04 -6.58
C ALA A 145 -10.45 12.84 -7.45
N PHE A 146 -9.62 11.93 -6.92
CA PHE A 146 -9.28 10.68 -7.60
C PHE A 146 -10.53 9.83 -7.87
N ILE A 147 -11.40 9.61 -6.87
CA ILE A 147 -12.63 8.84 -7.02
C ILE A 147 -13.52 9.43 -8.11
N LEU A 148 -13.76 10.75 -8.09
CA LEU A 148 -14.61 11.44 -9.07
C LEU A 148 -14.00 11.34 -10.47
N LYS A 149 -12.68 11.46 -10.59
CA LYS A 149 -11.95 11.33 -11.85
C LYS A 149 -12.16 9.97 -12.49
N ILE A 150 -11.91 8.88 -11.74
CA ILE A 150 -12.06 7.52 -12.29
C ILE A 150 -13.51 7.11 -12.51
N ALA A 151 -14.47 7.75 -11.81
CA ALA A 151 -15.89 7.59 -12.01
C ALA A 151 -16.45 8.43 -13.19
N GLY A 152 -15.61 9.21 -13.88
CA GLY A 152 -16.03 10.06 -15.00
C GLY A 152 -16.96 11.20 -14.60
N LYS A 153 -16.78 11.74 -13.38
CA LYS A 153 -17.61 12.86 -12.85
C LYS A 153 -16.91 14.22 -12.96
N ILE A 154 -15.61 14.22 -13.19
CA ILE A 154 -14.77 15.39 -13.50
C ILE A 154 -13.75 15.04 -14.57
#